data_fb6465b06fa488ad3777a2cd49d1b11e
#
_entry.id   fb6465b06fa488ad3777a2cd49d1b11e
#
_cell.length_a   1.000
_cell.length_b   1.000
_cell.length_c   1.000
_cell.angle_alpha   90.00
_cell.angle_beta   90.00
_cell.angle_gamma   90.00
#
_symmetry.space_group_name_H-M   'P 1'
#
loop_
_entity.id
_entity.type
_entity.pdbx_description
1 polymer ?
#
loop_
_entity_poly.entity_id
_entity_poly.type
_entity_poly.pdbx_seq_one_letter_code
_entity_poly.pdbx_strand_id
1 'polypeptide(L)'
;MRLHDASDEWLAARAKRGDADAFEQLVLRYQDRLYTLALRVTLSEPDARDCVQEGLISAWRAIDRFRGDARFSTWIYRIVIRKAYDALDRRKRSAVPAEAIEVPDVDRSPEDRLDLMSALAGLDPEFRAAVVACDIVGMSMDEAAAALDVPTGTVKSRLSRARERLAEQLEANRTP
;
A
#
# COMPACT_ATOMS: atom_id res chain seq x y z
N MET A 1 17.12 25.53 6.99
CA MET A 1 16.27 24.59 6.20
C MET A 1 15.28 23.98 7.17
N ARG A 2 13.98 24.16 6.95
CA ARG A 2 12.95 23.55 7.78
C ARG A 2 12.87 22.06 7.45
N LEU A 3 12.66 21.18 8.44
CA LEU A 3 12.62 19.73 8.25
C LEU A 3 11.60 19.30 7.18
N HIS A 4 10.48 20.00 7.09
CA HIS A 4 9.41 19.66 6.14
C HIS A 4 9.79 19.90 4.66
N ASP A 5 10.79 20.78 4.39
CA ASP A 5 11.29 21.08 3.03
C ASP A 5 12.46 20.16 2.60
N ALA A 6 12.96 19.34 3.52
CA ALA A 6 14.11 18.48 3.27
C ALA A 6 13.75 17.29 2.37
N SER A 7 14.70 16.75 1.61
CA SER A 7 14.48 15.51 0.82
C SER A 7 14.32 14.29 1.72
N ASP A 8 13.67 13.25 1.20
CA ASP A 8 13.50 11.98 1.91
C ASP A 8 14.84 11.34 2.27
N GLU A 9 15.83 11.43 1.36
CA GLU A 9 17.17 10.89 1.56
C GLU A 9 17.87 11.60 2.73
N TRP A 10 17.71 12.91 2.82
CA TRP A 10 18.30 13.69 3.91
C TRP A 10 17.62 13.37 5.24
N LEU A 11 16.29 13.28 5.25
CA LEU A 11 15.52 12.89 6.44
C LEU A 11 15.87 11.47 6.89
N ALA A 12 15.94 10.51 5.95
CA ALA A 12 16.32 9.14 6.25
C ALA A 12 17.75 9.05 6.81
N ALA A 13 18.69 9.82 6.25
CA ALA A 13 20.06 9.87 6.77
C ALA A 13 20.15 10.42 8.20
N ARG A 14 19.27 11.34 8.57
CA ARG A 14 19.16 11.85 9.95
C ARG A 14 18.49 10.84 10.88
N ALA A 15 17.38 10.25 10.43
CA ALA A 15 16.66 9.23 11.18
C ALA A 15 17.56 8.03 11.52
N LYS A 16 18.45 7.62 10.59
CA LYS A 16 19.49 6.59 10.86
C LYS A 16 20.43 6.95 12.01
N ARG A 17 20.60 8.20 12.32
CA ARG A 17 21.42 8.68 13.46
C ARG A 17 20.61 8.88 14.74
N GLY A 18 19.35 8.39 14.75
CA GLY A 18 18.46 8.48 15.91
C GLY A 18 17.65 9.78 15.99
N ASP A 19 17.60 10.57 14.91
CA ASP A 19 16.78 11.77 14.85
C ASP A 19 15.30 11.41 14.65
N ALA A 20 14.55 11.40 15.75
CA ALA A 20 13.12 11.05 15.74
C ALA A 20 12.28 12.08 14.97
N ASP A 21 12.62 13.37 15.04
CA ASP A 21 11.90 14.42 14.34
C ASP A 21 12.03 14.27 12.81
N ALA A 22 13.21 13.85 12.33
CA ALA A 22 13.40 13.56 10.92
C ALA A 22 12.57 12.37 10.46
N PHE A 23 12.45 11.33 11.28
CA PHE A 23 11.58 10.19 10.97
C PHE A 23 10.10 10.57 11.01
N GLU A 24 9.67 11.37 11.96
CA GLU A 24 8.30 11.89 12.03
C GLU A 24 7.90 12.63 10.75
N GLN A 25 8.81 13.46 10.20
CA GLN A 25 8.54 14.13 8.92
C GLN A 25 8.33 13.12 7.76
N LEU A 26 9.07 12.02 7.74
CA LEU A 26 8.84 10.94 6.78
C LEU A 26 7.49 10.27 7.01
N VAL A 27 7.12 10.00 8.26
CA VAL A 27 5.81 9.44 8.60
C VAL A 27 4.68 10.35 8.10
N LEU A 28 4.73 11.64 8.40
CA LEU A 28 3.73 12.62 7.97
C LEU A 28 3.56 12.69 6.44
N ARG A 29 4.64 12.48 5.68
CA ARG A 29 4.57 12.46 4.19
C ARG A 29 3.91 11.22 3.62
N TYR A 30 4.07 10.09 4.28
CA TYR A 30 3.69 8.80 3.71
C TYR A 30 2.48 8.16 4.34
N GLN A 31 2.07 8.50 5.57
CA GLN A 31 1.03 7.83 6.34
C GLN A 31 -0.29 7.65 5.56
N ASP A 32 -0.77 8.70 4.87
CA ASP A 32 -2.05 8.66 4.14
C ASP A 32 -1.98 7.72 2.93
N ARG A 33 -0.85 7.75 2.22
CA ARG A 33 -0.61 6.84 1.08
C ARG A 33 -0.41 5.40 1.54
N LEU A 34 0.29 5.19 2.66
CA LEU A 34 0.46 3.87 3.27
C LEU A 34 -0.88 3.31 3.73
N TYR A 35 -1.72 4.15 4.34
CA TYR A 35 -3.05 3.77 4.74
C TYR A 35 -3.93 3.41 3.53
N THR A 36 -3.94 4.24 2.50
CA THR A 36 -4.66 3.97 1.25
C THR A 36 -4.23 2.64 0.63
N LEU A 37 -2.92 2.38 0.56
CA LEU A 37 -2.38 1.11 0.06
C LEU A 37 -2.85 -0.06 0.92
N ALA A 38 -2.62 0.01 2.23
CA ALA A 38 -2.98 -1.05 3.16
C ALA A 38 -4.48 -1.37 3.11
N LEU A 39 -5.34 -0.33 3.13
CA LEU A 39 -6.79 -0.47 3.07
C LEU A 39 -7.25 -1.18 1.80
N ARG A 40 -6.71 -0.78 0.65
CA ARG A 40 -7.10 -1.34 -0.65
C ARG A 40 -6.53 -2.74 -0.90
N VAL A 41 -5.42 -3.10 -0.24
CA VAL A 41 -4.88 -4.46 -0.29
C VAL A 41 -5.61 -5.38 0.68
N THR A 42 -5.82 -4.96 1.93
CA THR A 42 -6.46 -5.80 2.96
C THR A 42 -7.97 -5.84 2.84
N LEU A 43 -8.59 -4.81 2.27
CA LEU A 43 -10.03 -4.60 2.25
C LEU A 43 -10.64 -4.65 3.66
N SER A 44 -9.93 -4.06 4.64
CA SER A 44 -10.31 -4.05 6.05
C SER A 44 -9.69 -2.84 6.72
N GLU A 45 -10.53 -1.95 7.24
CA GLU A 45 -10.06 -0.75 7.92
C GLU A 45 -9.24 -1.06 9.20
N PRO A 46 -9.68 -1.99 10.08
CA PRO A 46 -8.88 -2.39 11.22
C PRO A 46 -7.51 -2.95 10.81
N ASP A 47 -7.49 -3.89 9.85
CA ASP A 47 -6.22 -4.47 9.38
C ASP A 47 -5.33 -3.40 8.72
N ALA A 48 -5.90 -2.45 7.99
CA ALA A 48 -5.12 -1.37 7.37
C ALA A 48 -4.44 -0.48 8.40
N ARG A 49 -5.16 -0.08 9.45
CA ARG A 49 -4.59 0.70 10.57
C ARG A 49 -3.47 -0.05 11.28
N ASP A 50 -3.69 -1.31 11.58
CA ASP A 50 -2.69 -2.17 12.23
C ASP A 50 -1.46 -2.35 11.34
N CYS A 51 -1.64 -2.62 10.04
CA CYS A 51 -0.55 -2.76 9.07
C CYS A 51 0.32 -1.49 8.98
N VAL A 52 -0.29 -0.31 8.96
CA VAL A 52 0.44 0.96 8.91
C VAL A 52 1.18 1.18 10.22
N GLN A 53 0.51 1.03 11.36
CA GLN A 53 1.12 1.22 12.68
C GLN A 53 2.31 0.26 12.89
N GLU A 54 2.10 -1.04 12.70
CA GLU A 54 3.17 -2.05 12.83
C GLU A 54 4.28 -1.83 11.78
N GLY A 55 3.92 -1.41 10.57
CA GLY A 55 4.85 -1.09 9.50
C GLY A 55 5.76 0.08 9.87
N LEU A 56 5.21 1.16 10.39
CA LEU A 56 5.97 2.34 10.83
C LEU A 56 6.87 2.01 12.03
N ILE A 57 6.39 1.24 13.00
CA ILE A 57 7.22 0.75 14.13
C ILE A 57 8.37 -0.12 13.61
N SER A 58 8.09 -1.02 12.66
CA SER A 58 9.10 -1.88 12.05
C SER A 58 10.13 -1.06 11.26
N ALA A 59 9.67 -0.04 10.54
CA ALA A 59 10.53 0.88 9.80
C ALA A 59 11.47 1.67 10.74
N TRP A 60 10.94 2.23 11.83
CA TRP A 60 11.77 2.92 12.82
C TRP A 60 12.85 2.02 13.40
N ARG A 61 12.49 0.78 13.76
CA ARG A 61 13.45 -0.20 14.31
C ARG A 61 14.50 -0.67 13.29
N ALA A 62 14.21 -0.57 12.00
CA ALA A 62 15.08 -1.03 10.93
C ALA A 62 15.72 0.11 10.11
N ILE A 63 15.51 1.36 10.50
CA ILE A 63 16.00 2.52 9.73
C ILE A 63 17.53 2.56 9.62
N ASP A 64 18.24 2.05 10.61
CA ASP A 64 19.70 1.90 10.61
C ASP A 64 20.19 1.01 9.45
N ARG A 65 19.37 0.03 9.04
CA ARG A 65 19.63 -0.93 7.95
C ARG A 65 19.22 -0.41 6.58
N PHE A 66 18.53 0.73 6.50
CA PHE A 66 18.18 1.34 5.23
C PHE A 66 19.46 1.80 4.50
N ARG A 67 19.84 1.11 3.41
CA ARG A 67 21.11 1.37 2.70
C ARG A 67 21.02 2.48 1.66
N GLY A 68 19.81 2.87 1.25
CA GLY A 68 19.60 3.84 0.19
C GLY A 68 19.73 3.27 -1.23
N ASP A 69 19.80 1.93 -1.38
CA ASP A 69 19.83 1.25 -2.69
C ASP A 69 18.52 1.46 -3.48
N ALA A 70 17.44 1.76 -2.78
CA ALA A 70 16.16 2.16 -3.31
C ALA A 70 15.69 3.45 -2.63
N ARG A 71 14.70 4.13 -3.22
CA ARG A 71 14.06 5.30 -2.57
C ARG A 71 13.47 4.90 -1.22
N PHE A 72 13.47 5.84 -0.27
CA PHE A 72 12.82 5.61 1.04
C PHE A 72 11.35 5.21 0.87
N SER A 73 10.63 5.84 -0.07
CA SER A 73 9.24 5.48 -0.39
C SER A 73 9.09 3.99 -0.73
N THR A 74 9.90 3.47 -1.62
CA THR A 74 9.84 2.05 -2.02
C THR A 74 10.10 1.12 -0.83
N TRP A 75 11.06 1.48 0.01
CA TRP A 75 11.41 0.71 1.19
C TRP A 75 10.27 0.65 2.23
N ILE A 76 9.64 1.81 2.52
CA ILE A 76 8.54 1.85 3.50
C ILE A 76 7.27 1.17 2.95
N TYR A 77 6.98 1.31 1.66
CA TYR A 77 5.88 0.59 1.02
C TYR A 77 6.07 -0.93 1.10
N ARG A 78 7.27 -1.44 0.84
CA ARG A 78 7.59 -2.87 0.98
C ARG A 78 7.30 -3.39 2.38
N ILE A 79 7.63 -2.63 3.42
CA ILE A 79 7.35 -3.01 4.81
C ILE A 79 5.84 -3.13 5.04
N VAL A 80 5.05 -2.12 4.63
CA VAL A 80 3.60 -2.11 4.84
C VAL A 80 2.90 -3.17 3.99
N ILE A 81 3.32 -3.40 2.74
CA ILE A 81 2.78 -4.47 1.88
C ILE A 81 2.98 -5.85 2.53
N ARG A 82 4.15 -6.12 3.11
CA ARG A 82 4.39 -7.38 3.84
C ARG A 82 3.42 -7.53 5.01
N LYS A 83 3.20 -6.46 5.79
CA LYS A 83 2.20 -6.48 6.87
C LYS A 83 0.80 -6.75 6.36
N ALA A 84 0.42 -6.19 5.21
CA ALA A 84 -0.87 -6.43 4.58
C ALA A 84 -1.02 -7.90 4.15
N TYR A 85 0.00 -8.52 3.56
CA TYR A 85 -0.04 -9.94 3.24
C TYR A 85 -0.12 -10.83 4.48
N ASP A 86 0.65 -10.51 5.53
CA ASP A 86 0.59 -11.23 6.81
C ASP A 86 -0.82 -11.15 7.42
N ALA A 87 -1.50 -10.00 7.32
CA ALA A 87 -2.88 -9.83 7.78
C ALA A 87 -3.86 -10.69 6.96
N LEU A 88 -3.74 -10.69 5.63
CA LEU A 88 -4.56 -11.54 4.77
C LEU A 88 -4.38 -13.03 5.07
N ASP A 89 -3.15 -13.48 5.31
CA ASP A 89 -2.86 -14.86 5.66
C ASP A 89 -3.38 -15.24 7.05
N ARG A 90 -3.34 -14.33 8.01
CA ARG A 90 -3.99 -14.52 9.32
C ARG A 90 -5.49 -14.71 9.19
N ARG A 91 -6.17 -13.84 8.40
CA ARG A 91 -7.62 -13.95 8.15
C ARG A 91 -8.01 -15.27 7.49
N LYS A 92 -7.28 -15.69 6.47
CA LYS A 92 -7.52 -16.99 5.83
C LYS A 92 -7.46 -18.15 6.82
N ARG A 93 -6.53 -18.11 7.77
CA ARG A 93 -6.38 -19.15 8.81
C ARG A 93 -7.47 -19.09 9.88
N SER A 94 -7.96 -17.90 10.20
CA SER A 94 -8.95 -17.70 11.27
C SER A 94 -10.39 -17.90 10.82
N ALA A 95 -10.65 -18.13 9.52
CA ALA A 95 -11.99 -18.25 8.93
C ALA A 95 -12.96 -17.10 9.31
N VAL A 96 -12.44 -15.92 9.64
CA VAL A 96 -13.24 -14.74 9.98
C VAL A 96 -13.76 -14.10 8.70
N PRO A 97 -15.10 -13.94 8.53
CA PRO A 97 -15.65 -13.23 7.40
C PRO A 97 -15.13 -11.79 7.32
N ALA A 98 -14.95 -11.27 6.10
CA ALA A 98 -14.66 -9.85 5.93
C ALA A 98 -15.88 -9.04 6.35
N GLU A 99 -15.74 -8.17 7.35
CA GLU A 99 -16.76 -7.15 7.62
C GLU A 99 -16.85 -6.18 6.45
N ALA A 100 -18.07 -5.75 6.14
CA ALA A 100 -18.31 -4.76 5.08
C ALA A 100 -17.55 -3.47 5.40
N ILE A 101 -16.83 -2.95 4.40
CA ILE A 101 -15.92 -1.83 4.60
C ILE A 101 -16.67 -0.53 4.33
N GLU A 102 -16.75 0.33 5.36
CA GLU A 102 -16.99 1.75 5.16
C GLU A 102 -15.63 2.44 4.94
N VAL A 103 -15.40 2.95 3.73
CA VAL A 103 -14.14 3.63 3.38
C VAL A 103 -14.33 5.14 3.40
N PRO A 104 -13.67 5.88 4.28
CA PRO A 104 -13.57 7.33 4.17
C PRO A 104 -12.56 7.68 3.07
N ASP A 105 -12.99 8.23 1.96
CA ASP A 105 -12.10 8.86 0.99
C ASP A 105 -12.72 10.20 0.54
N VAL A 106 -11.89 11.21 0.39
CA VAL A 106 -12.31 12.62 0.40
C VAL A 106 -12.82 13.11 -0.96
N ASP A 107 -12.53 12.41 -2.08
CA ASP A 107 -12.72 12.95 -3.44
C ASP A 107 -13.63 12.17 -4.40
N ARG A 108 -14.34 11.12 -3.96
CA ARG A 108 -15.24 10.35 -4.84
C ARG A 108 -16.64 10.19 -4.22
N SER A 109 -17.66 10.01 -5.08
CA SER A 109 -18.99 9.71 -4.58
C SER A 109 -19.02 8.41 -3.79
N PRO A 110 -19.92 8.24 -2.80
CA PRO A 110 -20.03 6.98 -2.04
C PRO A 110 -20.27 5.77 -2.94
N GLU A 111 -20.99 5.93 -4.05
CA GLU A 111 -21.30 4.89 -5.03
C GLU A 111 -20.05 4.45 -5.79
N ASP A 112 -19.26 5.40 -6.31
CA ASP A 112 -17.99 5.08 -7.01
C ASP A 112 -16.97 4.38 -6.10
N ARG A 113 -17.03 4.61 -4.79
CA ARG A 113 -16.17 3.97 -3.79
C ARG A 113 -16.54 2.53 -3.55
N LEU A 114 -17.84 2.27 -3.38
CA LEU A 114 -18.35 0.92 -3.20
C LEU A 114 -18.04 0.07 -4.42
N ASP A 115 -18.16 0.65 -5.62
CA ASP A 115 -17.84 -0.03 -6.88
C ASP A 115 -16.35 -0.37 -6.97
N LEU A 116 -15.44 0.55 -6.62
CA LEU A 116 -14.00 0.29 -6.65
C LEU A 116 -13.60 -0.76 -5.62
N MET A 117 -14.10 -0.67 -4.38
CA MET A 117 -13.74 -1.64 -3.34
C MET A 117 -14.30 -3.03 -3.64
N SER A 118 -15.51 -3.09 -4.17
CA SER A 118 -16.14 -4.33 -4.64
C SER A 118 -15.33 -4.94 -5.78
N ALA A 119 -14.94 -4.13 -6.76
CA ALA A 119 -14.11 -4.58 -7.88
C ALA A 119 -12.74 -5.09 -7.42
N LEU A 120 -12.08 -4.38 -6.49
CA LEU A 120 -10.81 -4.84 -5.90
C LEU A 120 -10.99 -6.14 -5.10
N ALA A 121 -12.13 -6.33 -4.42
CA ALA A 121 -12.42 -7.55 -3.67
C ALA A 121 -12.50 -8.79 -4.56
N GLY A 122 -12.93 -8.64 -5.81
CA GLY A 122 -12.96 -9.70 -6.81
C GLY A 122 -11.59 -10.14 -7.34
N LEU A 123 -10.51 -9.40 -7.00
CA LEU A 123 -9.16 -9.76 -7.42
C LEU A 123 -8.46 -10.61 -6.35
N ASP A 124 -7.66 -11.57 -6.80
CA ASP A 124 -6.71 -12.25 -5.92
C ASP A 124 -5.73 -11.21 -5.31
N PRO A 125 -5.28 -11.40 -4.06
CA PRO A 125 -4.46 -10.42 -3.35
C PRO A 125 -3.22 -9.94 -4.13
N GLU A 126 -2.59 -10.81 -4.90
CA GLU A 126 -1.39 -10.50 -5.69
C GLU A 126 -1.69 -9.56 -6.88
N PHE A 127 -2.81 -9.77 -7.56
CA PHE A 127 -3.26 -8.92 -8.65
C PHE A 127 -3.73 -7.57 -8.11
N ARG A 128 -4.46 -7.59 -7.00
CA ARG A 128 -4.93 -6.41 -6.29
C ARG A 128 -3.77 -5.53 -5.83
N ALA A 129 -2.74 -6.11 -5.20
CA ALA A 129 -1.57 -5.35 -4.75
C ALA A 129 -0.82 -4.70 -5.93
N ALA A 130 -0.72 -5.36 -7.08
CA ALA A 130 -0.08 -4.79 -8.26
C ALA A 130 -0.85 -3.58 -8.81
N VAL A 131 -2.18 -3.67 -8.92
CA VAL A 131 -3.03 -2.56 -9.38
C VAL A 131 -3.04 -1.41 -8.36
N VAL A 132 -3.09 -1.72 -7.08
CA VAL A 132 -3.05 -0.70 -6.03
C VAL A 132 -1.71 0.04 -6.04
N ALA A 133 -0.59 -0.67 -6.15
CA ALA A 133 0.73 -0.05 -6.19
C ALA A 133 0.91 0.85 -7.42
N CYS A 134 0.56 0.38 -8.62
CA CYS A 134 0.80 1.11 -9.86
C CYS A 134 -0.27 2.16 -10.16
N ASP A 135 -1.55 1.79 -10.11
CA ASP A 135 -2.64 2.62 -10.63
C ASP A 135 -3.23 3.56 -9.56
N ILE A 136 -3.13 3.20 -8.28
CA ILE A 136 -3.70 4.00 -7.19
C ILE A 136 -2.63 4.81 -6.46
N VAL A 137 -1.52 4.16 -6.07
CA VAL A 137 -0.41 4.84 -5.38
C VAL A 137 0.51 5.57 -6.35
N GLY A 138 0.53 5.16 -7.64
CA GLY A 138 1.31 5.79 -8.69
C GLY A 138 2.79 5.38 -8.71
N MET A 139 3.11 4.16 -8.28
CA MET A 139 4.46 3.62 -8.38
C MET A 139 4.80 3.29 -9.84
N SER A 140 6.04 3.53 -10.23
CA SER A 140 6.59 2.94 -11.46
C SER A 140 6.62 1.41 -11.35
N MET A 141 6.73 0.73 -12.50
CA MET A 141 6.84 -0.74 -12.54
C MET A 141 8.01 -1.27 -11.70
N ASP A 142 9.15 -0.57 -11.73
CA ASP A 142 10.35 -0.99 -10.99
C ASP A 142 10.19 -0.73 -9.48
N GLU A 143 9.58 0.38 -9.10
CA GLU A 143 9.24 0.66 -7.69
C GLU A 143 8.24 -0.36 -7.15
N ALA A 144 7.20 -0.70 -7.91
CA ALA A 144 6.23 -1.71 -7.54
C ALA A 144 6.86 -3.10 -7.44
N ALA A 145 7.76 -3.46 -8.38
CA ALA A 145 8.51 -4.72 -8.34
C ALA A 145 9.35 -4.84 -7.06
N ALA A 146 10.08 -3.77 -6.72
CA ALA A 146 10.87 -3.72 -5.50
C ALA A 146 10.00 -3.74 -4.23
N ALA A 147 8.85 -3.04 -4.22
CA ALA A 147 7.94 -3.01 -3.08
C ALA A 147 7.21 -4.36 -2.87
N LEU A 148 6.81 -5.01 -3.97
CA LEU A 148 6.12 -6.31 -3.96
C LEU A 148 7.08 -7.52 -3.85
N ASP A 149 8.40 -7.28 -3.93
CA ASP A 149 9.45 -8.31 -3.89
C ASP A 149 9.31 -9.36 -5.00
N VAL A 150 9.03 -8.91 -6.22
CA VAL A 150 8.85 -9.75 -7.42
C VAL A 150 9.56 -9.11 -8.63
N PRO A 151 9.88 -9.90 -9.68
CA PRO A 151 10.42 -9.34 -10.92
C PRO A 151 9.45 -8.34 -11.59
N THR A 152 9.98 -7.32 -12.27
CA THR A 152 9.18 -6.32 -13.01
C THR A 152 8.24 -6.96 -14.05
N GLY A 153 8.68 -8.04 -14.72
CA GLY A 153 7.84 -8.83 -15.62
C GLY A 153 6.62 -9.45 -14.93
N THR A 154 6.77 -9.85 -13.65
CA THR A 154 5.67 -10.38 -12.85
C THR A 154 4.68 -9.27 -12.51
N VAL A 155 5.14 -8.06 -12.16
CA VAL A 155 4.25 -6.90 -11.94
C VAL A 155 3.47 -6.60 -13.21
N LYS A 156 4.15 -6.54 -14.36
CA LYS A 156 3.51 -6.28 -15.66
C LYS A 156 2.40 -7.29 -15.98
N SER A 157 2.66 -8.58 -15.80
CA SER A 157 1.67 -9.62 -16.06
C SER A 157 0.49 -9.60 -15.07
N ARG A 158 0.77 -9.37 -13.77
CA ARG A 158 -0.26 -9.22 -12.74
C ARG A 158 -1.14 -8.00 -13.01
N LEU A 159 -0.55 -6.88 -13.38
CA LEU A 159 -1.26 -5.64 -13.67
C LEU A 159 -2.16 -5.77 -14.90
N SER A 160 -1.69 -6.42 -15.99
CA SER A 160 -2.50 -6.68 -17.17
C SER A 160 -3.75 -7.51 -16.81
N ARG A 161 -3.55 -8.63 -16.14
CA ARG A 161 -4.66 -9.52 -15.73
C ARG A 161 -5.62 -8.85 -14.74
N ALA A 162 -5.09 -8.02 -13.81
CA ALA A 162 -5.93 -7.27 -12.88
C ALA A 162 -6.84 -6.29 -13.62
N ARG A 163 -6.28 -5.53 -14.59
CA ARG A 163 -7.04 -4.57 -15.39
C ARG A 163 -8.10 -5.25 -16.25
N GLU A 164 -7.78 -6.38 -16.86
CA GLU A 164 -8.75 -7.18 -17.62
C GLU A 164 -9.94 -7.60 -16.75
N ARG A 165 -9.68 -8.19 -15.57
CA ARG A 165 -10.74 -8.60 -14.63
C ARG A 165 -11.55 -7.41 -14.11
N LEU A 166 -10.91 -6.27 -13.81
CA LEU A 166 -11.62 -5.05 -13.39
C LEU A 166 -12.53 -4.51 -14.49
N ALA A 167 -12.07 -4.51 -15.75
CA ALA A 167 -12.90 -4.10 -16.89
C ALA A 167 -14.14 -4.99 -17.05
N GLU A 168 -13.98 -6.30 -17.00
CA GLU A 168 -15.09 -7.27 -17.05
C GLU A 168 -16.12 -7.04 -15.94
N GLN A 169 -15.67 -6.80 -14.71
CA GLN A 169 -16.55 -6.53 -13.57
C GLN A 169 -17.32 -5.22 -13.70
N LEU A 170 -16.64 -4.16 -14.16
CA LEU A 170 -17.27 -2.85 -14.36
C LEU A 170 -18.29 -2.89 -15.50
N GLU A 171 -18.03 -3.65 -16.56
CA GLU A 171 -19.00 -3.86 -17.65
C GLU A 171 -20.23 -4.65 -17.17
N ALA A 172 -20.02 -5.69 -16.38
CA ALA A 172 -21.12 -6.50 -15.81
C ALA A 172 -22.03 -5.66 -14.90
N ASN A 173 -21.48 -4.75 -14.11
CA ASN A 173 -22.26 -3.86 -13.22
C ASN A 173 -22.98 -2.72 -13.96
N ARG A 174 -22.62 -2.43 -15.23
CA ARG A 174 -23.25 -1.38 -16.04
C ARG A 174 -24.43 -1.88 -16.90
N THR A 175 -24.59 -3.21 -16.99
CA THR A 175 -25.69 -3.81 -17.76
C THR A 175 -26.85 -4.08 -16.80
N PRO A 176 -28.00 -3.37 -16.95
CA PRO A 176 -29.18 -3.53 -16.10
C PRO A 176 -29.84 -4.88 -16.23
#